data_9dfa31aade21d2e2e3956addfea641d4
#
_entry.id   9dfa31aade21d2e2e3956addfea641d4
#
_cell.length_a   1.000
_cell.length_b   1.000
_cell.length_c   1.000
_cell.angle_alpha   90.00
_cell.angle_beta   90.00
_cell.angle_gamma   90.00
#
_symmetry.space_group_name_H-M   'P 1'
#
loop_
_entity.id
_entity.type
_entity.pdbx_description
1 polymer ?
#
loop_
_entity_poly.entity_id
_entity_poly.type
_entity_poly.pdbx_seq_one_letter_code
_entity_poly.pdbx_strand_id
1 'polypeptide(L)'
;STSITKWESGPRINYGIDWLIDNNEDLSLKLTLGQSFRFNKNNSDTAEELSDYYLSSNASFKNNYLSNSIVLDRKDIDVKSISMNTYLELYDLKFKIDYDYTSGKYSSINEQIAIGGEYNLQNNFYFKFTGTKDIDTNKNIGYQYGLLYEDNCLGIDLNYYRDLTIDRDIKESDGYSFTVVLKPFGSTRNYGKSKVFGPLIN
;
A
#
# COMPACT_ATOMS: atom_id res chain seq x y z
N SER A 1 -1.09 10.87 -9.23
CA SER A 1 -2.06 11.89 -8.79
C SER A 1 -1.98 12.04 -7.29
N THR A 2 -1.22 13.02 -6.81
CA THR A 2 -1.22 13.41 -5.41
C THR A 2 -2.62 13.87 -5.05
N SER A 3 -3.35 13.06 -4.30
CA SER A 3 -4.50 13.54 -3.56
C SER A 3 -3.95 14.62 -2.63
N ILE A 4 -4.14 15.88 -3.00
CA ILE A 4 -3.92 16.99 -2.09
C ILE A 4 -4.92 16.73 -0.97
N THR A 5 -4.44 16.16 0.13
CA THR A 5 -5.19 16.13 1.38
C THR A 5 -5.44 17.59 1.71
N LYS A 6 -6.64 18.07 1.41
CA LYS A 6 -7.08 19.39 1.85
C LYS A 6 -6.81 19.45 3.35
N TRP A 7 -5.93 20.34 3.78
CA TRP A 7 -5.70 20.62 5.19
C TRP A 7 -7.02 21.12 5.77
N GLU A 8 -7.69 20.22 6.44
CA GLU A 8 -8.94 20.54 7.12
C GLU A 8 -8.59 21.19 8.45
N SER A 9 -8.75 22.50 8.54
CA SER A 9 -8.50 23.28 9.75
C SER A 9 -9.68 23.18 10.74
N GLY A 10 -9.39 23.25 12.02
CA GLY A 10 -10.38 23.35 13.10
C GLY A 10 -10.34 22.21 14.11
N PRO A 11 -10.87 22.46 15.31
CA PRO A 11 -10.95 21.44 16.36
C PRO A 11 -11.92 20.33 15.97
N ARG A 12 -11.49 19.09 16.19
CA ARG A 12 -12.29 17.88 15.95
C ARG A 12 -12.12 16.88 17.06
N ILE A 13 -13.16 16.08 17.30
CA ILE A 13 -13.12 14.91 18.18
C ILE A 13 -13.22 13.68 17.29
N ASN A 14 -12.27 12.76 17.44
CA ASN A 14 -12.33 11.43 16.87
C ASN A 14 -12.84 10.48 17.95
N TYR A 15 -13.81 9.66 17.64
CA TYR A 15 -14.35 8.66 18.54
C TYR A 15 -14.55 7.35 17.79
N GLY A 16 -14.51 6.26 18.52
CA GLY A 16 -14.60 4.94 17.93
C GLY A 16 -14.48 3.83 18.95
N ILE A 17 -14.53 2.62 18.46
CA ILE A 17 -14.37 1.39 19.23
C ILE A 17 -13.26 0.58 18.58
N ASP A 18 -12.32 0.16 19.41
CA ASP A 18 -11.27 -0.78 19.03
C ASP A 18 -11.51 -2.11 19.74
N TRP A 19 -11.51 -3.20 18.98
CA TRP A 19 -11.43 -4.56 19.47
C TRP A 19 -10.06 -5.13 19.17
N LEU A 20 -9.41 -5.64 20.19
CA LEU A 20 -8.11 -6.30 20.08
C LEU A 20 -8.24 -7.73 20.62
N ILE A 21 -7.88 -8.69 19.79
CA ILE A 21 -7.66 -10.07 20.15
C ILE A 21 -6.19 -10.33 19.92
N ASP A 22 -5.46 -10.60 20.99
CA ASP A 22 -4.03 -10.86 20.93
C ASP A 22 -3.76 -12.16 21.68
N ASN A 23 -3.24 -13.14 20.96
CA ASN A 23 -2.75 -14.38 21.54
C ASN A 23 -1.22 -14.32 21.50
N ASN A 24 -0.63 -13.96 22.62
CA ASN A 24 0.77 -13.58 22.89
C ASN A 24 1.87 -14.32 22.09
N GLU A 25 1.55 -15.35 21.32
CA GLU A 25 2.55 -16.14 20.64
C GLU A 25 2.65 -15.85 19.13
N ASP A 26 1.53 -15.61 18.42
CA ASP A 26 1.63 -15.51 16.96
C ASP A 26 0.47 -14.76 16.28
N LEU A 27 -0.67 -14.58 16.94
CA LEU A 27 -1.89 -14.05 16.34
C LEU A 27 -2.30 -12.73 16.99
N SER A 28 -2.43 -11.68 16.21
CA SER A 28 -3.06 -10.42 16.63
C SER A 28 -4.15 -10.05 15.63
N LEU A 29 -5.31 -9.68 16.12
CA LEU A 29 -6.43 -9.16 15.34
C LEU A 29 -6.93 -7.88 15.98
N LYS A 30 -6.86 -6.78 15.24
CA LYS A 30 -7.42 -5.48 15.65
C LYS A 30 -8.54 -5.10 14.68
N LEU A 31 -9.71 -4.80 15.24
CA LEU A 31 -10.85 -4.22 14.52
C LEU A 31 -11.09 -2.81 15.06
N THR A 32 -11.27 -1.85 14.18
CA THR A 32 -11.55 -0.45 14.53
C THR A 32 -12.80 0.01 13.79
N LEU A 33 -13.72 0.62 14.52
CA LEU A 33 -14.83 1.39 13.97
C LEU A 33 -14.72 2.81 14.50
N GLY A 34 -14.72 3.81 13.65
CA GLY A 34 -14.53 5.19 14.06
C GLY A 34 -15.27 6.21 13.19
N GLN A 35 -15.42 7.38 13.76
CA GLN A 35 -15.97 8.56 13.11
C GLN A 35 -15.35 9.81 13.74
N SER A 36 -15.34 10.93 13.02
CA SER A 36 -14.91 12.22 13.58
C SER A 36 -16.02 13.25 13.52
N PHE A 37 -16.07 14.08 14.56
CA PHE A 37 -16.96 15.23 14.66
C PHE A 37 -16.11 16.52 14.64
N ARG A 38 -16.53 17.49 13.83
CA ARG A 38 -15.88 18.79 13.69
C ARG A 38 -16.75 19.87 14.33
N PHE A 39 -16.16 20.69 15.21
CA PHE A 39 -16.88 21.74 15.94
C PHE A 39 -17.12 23.03 15.15
N ASN A 40 -16.31 23.30 14.15
CA ASN A 40 -16.38 24.58 13.45
C ASN A 40 -16.42 24.36 11.94
N LYS A 41 -17.53 24.78 11.34
CA LYS A 41 -17.74 24.76 9.91
C LYS A 41 -17.47 26.17 9.38
N ASN A 42 -16.31 26.41 8.79
CA ASN A 42 -16.10 27.64 8.06
C ASN A 42 -17.05 27.69 6.86
N ASN A 43 -17.71 28.85 6.63
CA ASN A 43 -18.71 29.02 5.57
C ASN A 43 -18.20 28.74 4.14
N SER A 44 -16.89 28.55 3.96
CA SER A 44 -16.25 28.18 2.70
C SER A 44 -15.96 26.68 2.55
N ASP A 45 -16.13 25.89 3.62
CA ASP A 45 -15.83 24.47 3.60
C ASP A 45 -17.08 23.67 3.25
N THR A 46 -17.01 22.88 2.18
CA THR A 46 -17.99 21.87 1.82
C THR A 46 -17.98 20.66 2.77
N ALA A 47 -17.10 20.68 3.76
CA ALA A 47 -16.96 19.60 4.72
C ALA A 47 -18.10 19.57 5.72
N GLU A 48 -18.70 18.43 5.92
CA GLU A 48 -19.78 18.21 6.87
C GLU A 48 -19.25 18.13 8.31
N GLU A 49 -20.08 18.39 9.31
CA GLU A 49 -19.71 18.33 10.73
C GLU A 49 -19.28 16.92 11.17
N LEU A 50 -20.00 15.91 10.68
CA LEU A 50 -19.69 14.50 10.90
C LEU A 50 -18.97 13.91 9.69
N SER A 51 -17.86 13.18 9.95
CA SER A 51 -17.18 12.42 8.90
C SER A 51 -17.99 11.18 8.49
N ASP A 52 -17.55 10.57 7.41
CA ASP A 52 -17.95 9.22 7.04
C ASP A 52 -17.52 8.20 8.11
N TYR A 53 -18.13 7.01 8.06
CA TYR A 53 -17.73 5.91 8.92
C TYR A 53 -16.43 5.30 8.42
N TYR A 54 -15.50 5.08 9.33
CA TYR A 54 -14.25 4.39 9.08
C TYR A 54 -14.25 3.04 9.78
N LEU A 55 -14.03 1.99 9.00
CA LEU A 55 -13.81 0.65 9.52
C LEU A 55 -12.40 0.21 9.11
N SER A 56 -11.68 -0.44 10.02
CA SER A 56 -10.46 -1.13 9.65
C SER A 56 -10.32 -2.44 10.38
N SER A 57 -9.66 -3.38 9.73
CA SER A 57 -9.21 -4.62 10.36
C SER A 57 -7.75 -4.86 10.04
N ASN A 58 -6.99 -5.24 11.06
CA ASN A 58 -5.60 -5.61 10.94
C ASN A 58 -5.43 -6.98 11.60
N ALA A 59 -4.99 -7.96 10.83
CA ALA A 59 -4.68 -9.29 11.30
C ALA A 59 -3.21 -9.59 11.02
N SER A 60 -2.50 -10.11 12.00
CA SER A 60 -1.14 -10.63 11.82
C SER A 60 -1.03 -12.03 12.39
N PHE A 61 -0.31 -12.87 11.68
CA PHE A 61 0.01 -14.22 12.10
C PHE A 61 1.46 -14.53 11.70
N LYS A 62 2.33 -14.66 12.69
CA LYS A 62 3.78 -14.78 12.48
C LYS A 62 4.30 -13.61 11.63
N ASN A 63 4.86 -13.93 10.46
CA ASN A 63 5.38 -12.93 9.50
C ASN A 63 4.32 -12.45 8.50
N ASN A 64 3.11 -12.99 8.56
CA ASN A 64 2.02 -12.67 7.63
C ASN A 64 1.14 -11.57 8.21
N TYR A 65 0.64 -10.69 7.35
CA TYR A 65 -0.34 -9.69 7.77
C TYR A 65 -1.38 -9.43 6.68
N LEU A 66 -2.56 -9.07 7.14
CA LEU A 66 -3.66 -8.55 6.35
C LEU A 66 -4.14 -7.25 7.02
N SER A 67 -4.16 -6.18 6.28
CA SER A 67 -4.74 -4.92 6.71
C SER A 67 -5.78 -4.50 5.70
N ASN A 68 -6.96 -4.13 6.17
CA ASN A 68 -7.93 -3.51 5.30
C ASN A 68 -8.62 -2.31 5.99
N SER A 69 -9.05 -1.36 5.20
CA SER A 69 -9.84 -0.22 5.65
C SER A 69 -10.95 0.07 4.64
N ILE A 70 -12.10 0.47 5.17
CA ILE A 70 -13.29 0.79 4.42
C ILE A 70 -13.82 2.12 4.92
N VAL A 71 -14.13 3.02 4.00
CA VAL A 71 -14.85 4.26 4.30
C VAL A 71 -16.24 4.16 3.71
N LEU A 72 -17.26 4.34 4.57
CA LEU A 72 -18.65 4.32 4.17
C LEU A 72 -19.25 5.73 4.25
N ASP A 73 -20.01 6.11 3.23
CA ASP A 73 -20.77 7.34 3.26
C ASP A 73 -21.73 7.36 4.45
N ARG A 74 -21.77 8.48 5.14
CA ARG A 74 -22.61 8.64 6.33
C ARG A 74 -24.11 8.63 6.01
N LYS A 75 -24.51 9.11 4.83
CA LYS A 75 -25.93 9.28 4.49
C LYS A 75 -26.55 8.02 3.93
N ASP A 76 -25.84 7.43 2.98
CA ASP A 76 -26.38 6.34 2.15
C ASP A 76 -25.76 4.98 2.53
N ILE A 77 -24.74 5.00 3.40
CA ILE A 77 -23.93 3.81 3.79
C ILE A 77 -23.27 3.15 2.56
N ASP A 78 -23.11 3.91 1.49
CA ASP A 78 -22.39 3.46 0.31
C ASP A 78 -20.90 3.42 0.54
N VAL A 79 -20.21 2.48 -0.11
CA VAL A 79 -18.74 2.38 -0.03
C VAL A 79 -18.11 3.52 -0.80
N LYS A 80 -17.33 4.36 -0.11
CA LYS A 80 -16.52 5.44 -0.71
C LYS A 80 -15.15 4.97 -1.11
N SER A 81 -14.50 4.19 -0.24
CA SER A 81 -13.20 3.62 -0.55
C SER A 81 -12.96 2.33 0.21
N ILE A 82 -12.17 1.47 -0.39
CA ILE A 82 -11.62 0.25 0.20
C ILE A 82 -10.11 0.27 -0.06
N SER A 83 -9.32 -0.03 0.96
CA SER A 83 -7.89 -0.32 0.79
C SER A 83 -7.56 -1.61 1.52
N MET A 84 -6.91 -2.53 0.84
CA MET A 84 -6.49 -3.81 1.37
C MET A 84 -5.01 -4.03 1.07
N ASN A 85 -4.25 -4.39 2.09
CA ASN A 85 -2.85 -4.74 1.99
C ASN A 85 -2.66 -6.13 2.60
N THR A 86 -2.08 -7.03 1.83
CA THR A 86 -1.80 -8.39 2.27
C THR A 86 -0.33 -8.71 2.05
N TYR A 87 0.31 -9.28 3.04
CA TYR A 87 1.66 -9.80 2.94
C TYR A 87 1.69 -11.24 3.45
N LEU A 88 2.22 -12.13 2.64
CA LEU A 88 2.37 -13.55 2.93
C LEU A 88 3.82 -13.97 2.76
N GLU A 89 4.36 -14.66 3.73
CA GLU A 89 5.67 -15.30 3.69
C GLU A 89 5.49 -16.81 3.81
N LEU A 90 5.81 -17.51 2.74
CA LEU A 90 5.66 -18.95 2.61
C LEU A 90 6.99 -19.55 2.16
N TYR A 91 7.75 -20.15 3.09
CA TYR A 91 9.08 -20.70 2.81
C TYR A 91 10.01 -19.66 2.12
N ASP A 92 10.37 -19.93 0.87
CA ASP A 92 11.24 -19.07 0.05
C ASP A 92 10.50 -18.00 -0.74
N LEU A 93 9.18 -17.95 -0.66
CA LEU A 93 8.32 -17.01 -1.38
C LEU A 93 7.73 -15.97 -0.42
N LYS A 94 7.92 -14.71 -0.74
CA LYS A 94 7.20 -13.57 -0.14
C LYS A 94 6.28 -12.98 -1.18
N PHE A 95 5.07 -12.68 -0.77
CA PHE A 95 4.03 -12.22 -1.67
C PHE A 95 3.28 -11.04 -1.05
N LYS A 96 2.99 -10.04 -1.86
CA LYS A 96 2.22 -8.85 -1.47
C LYS A 96 1.10 -8.60 -2.46
N ILE A 97 -0.08 -8.31 -1.94
CA ILE A 97 -1.22 -7.84 -2.73
C ILE A 97 -1.70 -6.55 -2.09
N ASP A 98 -1.80 -5.50 -2.89
CA ASP A 98 -2.45 -4.26 -2.54
C ASP A 98 -3.67 -4.09 -3.46
N TYR A 99 -4.80 -3.78 -2.88
CA TYR A 99 -6.04 -3.48 -3.60
C TYR A 99 -6.60 -2.17 -3.09
N ASP A 100 -6.87 -1.25 -3.99
CA ASP A 100 -7.48 0.04 -3.70
C ASP A 100 -8.70 0.26 -4.60
N TYR A 101 -9.80 0.66 -3.96
CA TYR A 101 -11.02 1.11 -4.60
C TYR A 101 -11.37 2.50 -4.09
N THR A 102 -11.78 3.40 -4.98
CA THR A 102 -12.31 4.71 -4.63
C THR A 102 -13.50 5.01 -5.54
N SER A 103 -14.64 5.38 -4.96
CA SER A 103 -15.83 5.74 -5.71
C SER A 103 -15.56 6.86 -6.72
N GLY A 104 -16.07 6.72 -7.95
CA GLY A 104 -15.78 7.55 -9.13
C GLY A 104 -16.02 9.05 -9.02
N LYS A 105 -16.56 9.52 -7.88
CA LYS A 105 -16.66 10.96 -7.57
C LYS A 105 -15.32 11.61 -7.21
N TYR A 106 -14.28 10.80 -6.86
CA TYR A 106 -13.05 11.29 -6.21
C TYR A 106 -11.76 10.92 -6.91
N SER A 107 -11.78 9.98 -7.86
CA SER A 107 -10.59 9.52 -8.55
C SER A 107 -10.85 9.19 -10.02
N SER A 108 -9.83 9.37 -10.86
CA SER A 108 -9.82 8.92 -12.26
C SER A 108 -9.49 7.43 -12.41
N ILE A 109 -8.83 6.85 -11.40
CA ILE A 109 -8.62 5.41 -11.25
C ILE A 109 -9.46 4.99 -10.07
N ASN A 110 -10.53 4.25 -10.34
CA ASN A 110 -11.51 3.88 -9.32
C ASN A 110 -11.14 2.59 -8.63
N GLU A 111 -10.51 1.67 -9.33
CA GLU A 111 -10.19 0.34 -8.83
C GLU A 111 -8.86 -0.15 -9.38
N GLN A 112 -7.92 -0.47 -8.50
CA GLN A 112 -6.62 -0.99 -8.89
C GLN A 112 -6.17 -2.14 -8.00
N ILE A 113 -5.37 -3.04 -8.58
CA ILE A 113 -4.68 -4.10 -7.87
C ILE A 113 -3.20 -4.06 -8.20
N ALA A 114 -2.36 -4.12 -7.16
CA ALA A 114 -0.92 -4.32 -7.29
C ALA A 114 -0.53 -5.66 -6.67
N ILE A 115 0.27 -6.42 -7.38
CA ILE A 115 0.77 -7.71 -6.93
C ILE A 115 2.30 -7.68 -7.01
N GLY A 116 2.96 -8.11 -5.94
CA GLY A 116 4.40 -8.21 -5.90
C GLY A 116 4.86 -9.48 -5.22
N GLY A 117 6.05 -9.92 -5.55
CA GLY A 117 6.65 -11.10 -4.93
C GLY A 117 8.17 -11.08 -4.97
N GLU A 118 8.74 -11.84 -4.05
CA GLU A 118 10.17 -12.11 -3.95
C GLU A 118 10.34 -13.61 -3.73
N TYR A 119 11.12 -14.24 -4.57
CA TYR A 119 11.45 -15.66 -4.48
C TYR A 119 12.95 -15.84 -4.24
N ASN A 120 13.29 -16.58 -3.20
CA ASN A 120 14.68 -16.93 -2.88
C ASN A 120 15.18 -18.03 -3.82
N LEU A 121 16.12 -17.67 -4.71
CA LEU A 121 16.73 -18.57 -5.70
C LEU A 121 17.88 -19.41 -5.12
N GLN A 122 18.22 -19.28 -3.83
CA GLN A 122 19.41 -19.81 -3.16
C GLN A 122 20.67 -18.91 -3.32
N ASN A 123 21.70 -19.18 -2.51
CA ASN A 123 23.00 -18.51 -2.58
C ASN A 123 22.92 -16.96 -2.57
N ASN A 124 22.00 -16.41 -1.78
CA ASN A 124 21.80 -14.96 -1.66
C ASN A 124 21.22 -14.26 -2.91
N PHE A 125 20.67 -15.00 -3.85
CA PHE A 125 19.95 -14.46 -4.98
C PHE A 125 18.44 -14.49 -4.77
N TYR A 126 17.77 -13.40 -5.13
CA TYR A 126 16.32 -13.25 -5.03
C TYR A 126 15.79 -12.72 -6.35
N PHE A 127 14.76 -13.39 -6.87
CA PHE A 127 13.98 -12.87 -7.98
C PHE A 127 12.82 -12.05 -7.42
N LYS A 128 12.60 -10.86 -8.00
CA LYS A 128 11.51 -9.95 -7.61
C LYS A 128 10.62 -9.65 -8.80
N PHE A 129 9.34 -9.50 -8.54
CA PHE A 129 8.40 -9.00 -9.52
C PHE A 129 7.35 -8.13 -8.87
N THR A 130 6.85 -7.15 -9.59
CA THR A 130 5.66 -6.37 -9.23
C THR A 130 4.85 -6.09 -10.49
N GLY A 131 3.55 -5.95 -10.34
CA GLY A 131 2.66 -5.56 -11.42
C GLY A 131 1.45 -4.84 -10.85
N THR A 132 1.00 -3.79 -11.54
CA THR A 132 -0.18 -3.01 -11.17
C THR A 132 -1.14 -2.95 -12.34
N LYS A 133 -2.40 -3.16 -12.06
CA LYS A 133 -3.48 -3.18 -13.02
C LYS A 133 -4.64 -2.30 -12.55
N ASP A 134 -5.16 -1.51 -13.45
CA ASP A 134 -6.46 -0.85 -13.33
C ASP A 134 -7.54 -1.86 -13.71
N ILE A 135 -8.42 -2.18 -12.76
CA ILE A 135 -9.46 -3.18 -12.94
C ILE A 135 -10.63 -2.61 -13.73
N ASP A 136 -11.00 -1.35 -13.48
CA ASP A 136 -12.08 -0.64 -14.17
C ASP A 136 -11.87 -0.60 -15.68
N THR A 137 -10.70 -0.20 -16.10
CA THR A 137 -10.36 -0.10 -17.52
C THR A 137 -9.74 -1.37 -18.09
N ASN A 138 -9.48 -2.37 -17.24
CA ASN A 138 -8.78 -3.62 -17.57
C ASN A 138 -7.39 -3.39 -18.20
N LYS A 139 -6.71 -2.29 -17.85
CA LYS A 139 -5.39 -1.92 -18.38
C LYS A 139 -4.30 -2.20 -17.35
N ASN A 140 -3.16 -2.67 -17.84
CA ASN A 140 -1.96 -2.72 -17.03
C ASN A 140 -1.42 -1.29 -16.87
N ILE A 141 -1.08 -0.92 -15.64
CA ILE A 141 -0.46 0.36 -15.30
C ILE A 141 1.06 0.24 -15.43
N GLY A 142 1.62 -0.85 -14.96
CA GLY A 142 3.06 -1.08 -15.07
C GLY A 142 3.48 -2.40 -14.46
N TYR A 143 4.71 -2.78 -14.73
CA TYR A 143 5.33 -3.96 -14.11
C TYR A 143 6.84 -3.78 -13.97
N GLN A 144 7.39 -4.53 -13.05
CA GLN A 144 8.82 -4.57 -12.77
C GLN A 144 9.26 -6.00 -12.49
N TYR A 145 10.44 -6.33 -12.98
CA TYR A 145 11.15 -7.56 -12.65
C TYR A 145 12.55 -7.21 -12.17
N GLY A 146 13.04 -7.93 -11.18
CA GLY A 146 14.34 -7.66 -10.60
C GLY A 146 15.08 -8.91 -10.19
N LEU A 147 16.40 -8.80 -10.16
CA LEU A 147 17.30 -9.77 -9.57
C LEU A 147 18.13 -9.06 -8.50
N LEU A 148 18.00 -9.52 -7.27
CA LEU A 148 18.75 -9.02 -6.13
C LEU A 148 19.77 -10.08 -5.70
N TYR A 149 21.03 -9.69 -5.58
CA TYR A 149 22.02 -10.40 -4.82
C TYR A 149 22.29 -9.66 -3.52
N GLU A 150 22.28 -10.36 -2.40
CA GLU A 150 22.48 -9.75 -1.10
C GLU A 150 23.24 -10.67 -0.15
N ASP A 151 24.46 -10.26 0.26
CA ASP A 151 25.21 -10.89 1.32
C ASP A 151 25.45 -9.93 2.50
N ASN A 152 26.34 -10.31 3.42
CA ASN A 152 26.62 -9.51 4.61
C ASN A 152 27.33 -8.18 4.32
N CYS A 153 27.98 -8.03 3.18
CA CYS A 153 28.82 -6.89 2.83
C CYS A 153 28.28 -6.11 1.64
N LEU A 154 27.56 -6.77 0.73
CA LEU A 154 27.22 -6.25 -0.58
C LEU A 154 25.74 -6.54 -0.91
N GLY A 155 25.07 -5.56 -1.47
CA GLY A 155 23.79 -5.72 -2.16
C GLY A 155 23.92 -5.24 -3.60
N ILE A 156 23.46 -6.04 -4.56
CA ILE A 156 23.40 -5.67 -5.98
C ILE A 156 21.96 -5.89 -6.42
N ASP A 157 21.31 -4.86 -6.93
CA ASP A 157 19.93 -4.88 -7.37
C ASP A 157 19.82 -4.44 -8.82
N LEU A 158 19.37 -5.36 -9.68
CA LEU A 158 19.11 -5.16 -11.10
C LEU A 158 17.61 -5.21 -11.32
N ASN A 159 17.04 -4.16 -11.90
CA ASN A 159 15.61 -4.14 -12.20
C ASN A 159 15.38 -3.68 -13.65
N TYR A 160 14.40 -4.30 -14.28
CA TYR A 160 13.72 -3.82 -15.47
C TYR A 160 12.33 -3.36 -15.06
N TYR A 161 11.92 -2.20 -15.52
CA TYR A 161 10.57 -1.69 -15.30
C TYR A 161 9.94 -1.19 -16.59
N ARG A 162 8.62 -1.29 -16.67
CA ARG A 162 7.82 -0.70 -17.71
C ARG A 162 6.62 -0.01 -17.12
N ASP A 163 6.50 1.29 -17.38
CA ASP A 163 5.36 2.12 -17.05
C ASP A 163 4.48 2.26 -18.30
N LEU A 164 3.24 1.82 -18.19
CA LEU A 164 2.25 1.84 -19.26
C LEU A 164 1.25 2.99 -19.08
N THR A 165 1.50 3.88 -18.11
CA THR A 165 0.65 5.03 -17.87
C THR A 165 0.74 6.01 -19.02
N ILE A 166 -0.43 6.39 -19.55
CA ILE A 166 -0.55 7.45 -20.56
C ILE A 166 -1.42 8.54 -19.91
N ASP A 167 -0.81 9.68 -19.58
CA ASP A 167 -1.53 10.86 -19.10
C ASP A 167 -0.98 12.10 -19.78
N ARG A 168 -1.81 12.76 -20.60
CA ARG A 168 -1.50 13.99 -21.35
C ARG A 168 -0.17 13.91 -22.10
N ASP A 169 0.90 14.43 -21.49
CA ASP A 169 2.24 14.51 -22.07
C ASP A 169 3.13 13.33 -21.65
N ILE A 170 2.67 12.48 -20.73
CA ILE A 170 3.40 11.29 -20.27
C ILE A 170 3.11 10.14 -21.21
N LYS A 171 4.17 9.59 -21.82
CA LYS A 171 4.12 8.40 -22.68
C LYS A 171 4.59 7.19 -21.90
N GLU A 172 4.21 6.01 -22.38
CA GLU A 172 4.79 4.76 -21.92
C GLU A 172 6.32 4.86 -21.91
N SER A 173 6.91 4.33 -20.85
CA SER A 173 8.37 4.29 -20.69
C SER A 173 8.81 2.95 -20.15
N ASP A 174 10.00 2.54 -20.52
CA ASP A 174 10.67 1.39 -19.93
C ASP A 174 12.14 1.72 -19.65
N GLY A 175 12.74 0.96 -18.76
CA GLY A 175 14.12 1.19 -18.40
C GLY A 175 14.69 0.13 -17.49
N TYR A 176 15.96 0.29 -17.24
CA TYR A 176 16.71 -0.55 -16.31
C TYR A 176 17.27 0.29 -15.18
N SER A 177 17.28 -0.26 -13.98
CA SER A 177 17.98 0.33 -12.86
C SER A 177 19.01 -0.65 -12.30
N PHE A 178 20.14 -0.12 -11.89
CA PHE A 178 21.21 -0.85 -11.25
C PHE A 178 21.59 -0.13 -9.95
N THR A 179 21.54 -0.86 -8.85
CA THR A 179 21.89 -0.29 -7.53
C THR A 179 22.92 -1.20 -6.86
N VAL A 180 23.99 -0.60 -6.36
CA VAL A 180 24.96 -1.27 -5.52
C VAL A 180 24.94 -0.66 -4.13
N VAL A 181 24.80 -1.49 -3.11
CA VAL A 181 24.80 -1.08 -1.71
C VAL A 181 25.95 -1.79 -1.01
N LEU A 182 26.90 -1.01 -0.51
CA LEU A 182 27.94 -1.53 0.38
C LEU A 182 27.43 -1.43 1.82
N LYS A 183 27.29 -2.58 2.48
CA LYS A 183 26.85 -2.63 3.87
C LYS A 183 28.01 -2.35 4.78
N PRO A 184 27.91 -1.40 5.73
CA PRO A 184 28.96 -1.17 6.70
C PRO A 184 29.16 -2.42 7.57
N PHE A 185 30.38 -2.75 7.88
CA PHE A 185 30.73 -3.86 8.75
C PHE A 185 29.96 -3.79 10.07
N GLY A 186 29.16 -4.82 10.37
CA GLY A 186 28.39 -4.94 11.61
C GLY A 186 26.99 -4.32 11.63
N SER A 187 26.46 -3.78 10.54
CA SER A 187 25.05 -3.35 10.48
C SER A 187 24.14 -4.47 9.98
N THR A 188 23.27 -4.96 10.85
CA THR A 188 22.17 -5.89 10.50
C THR A 188 20.96 -5.14 9.91
N ARG A 189 21.15 -4.01 9.25
CA ARG A 189 20.03 -3.32 8.61
C ARG A 189 19.60 -4.09 7.36
N ASN A 190 18.38 -4.60 7.39
CA ASN A 190 17.73 -5.22 6.24
C ASN A 190 17.44 -4.17 5.15
N TYR A 191 18.42 -3.82 4.34
CA TYR A 191 18.26 -2.85 3.25
C TYR A 191 17.37 -3.35 2.11
N GLY A 192 17.16 -4.65 1.97
CA GLY A 192 16.32 -5.23 0.92
C GLY A 192 14.82 -5.28 1.23
N LYS A 193 14.45 -5.35 2.51
CA LYS A 193 13.05 -5.63 2.89
C LYS A 193 12.08 -4.46 2.68
N SER A 194 12.53 -3.21 2.68
CA SER A 194 11.63 -2.05 2.59
C SER A 194 11.45 -1.47 1.18
N LYS A 195 12.28 -1.87 0.21
CA LYS A 195 12.23 -1.28 -1.14
C LYS A 195 11.61 -2.17 -2.20
N VAL A 196 11.42 -3.47 -1.93
CA VAL A 196 10.80 -4.39 -2.89
C VAL A 196 9.33 -4.03 -3.15
N PHE A 197 8.69 -3.44 -2.16
CA PHE A 197 7.27 -3.10 -2.19
C PHE A 197 7.01 -1.60 -1.97
N GLY A 198 7.97 -0.75 -2.27
CA GLY A 198 7.71 0.68 -2.34
C GLY A 198 6.65 0.98 -3.40
N PRO A 199 5.81 2.01 -3.22
CA PRO A 199 4.83 2.35 -4.24
C PRO A 199 5.57 2.62 -5.56
N LEU A 200 5.10 1.99 -6.62
CA LEU A 200 5.48 2.31 -8.00
C LEU A 200 4.98 3.70 -8.43
N ILE A 201 4.38 4.43 -7.49
CA ILE A 201 3.78 5.73 -7.71
C ILE A 201 4.40 6.70 -6.69
N ASN A 202 5.23 7.61 -7.19
CA ASN A 202 5.52 8.88 -6.54
C ASN A 202 4.42 9.87 -6.89
#